data_a6108c108ceefa74c2e71f531c1e6d60
#
_entry.id   a6108c108ceefa74c2e71f531c1e6d60
#
_cell.length_a   1.000
_cell.length_b   1.000
_cell.length_c   1.000
_cell.angle_alpha   90.00
_cell.angle_beta   90.00
_cell.angle_gamma   90.00
#
_symmetry.space_group_name_H-M   'P 1'
#
loop_
_entity.id
_entity.type
_entity.pdbx_description
1 polymer ?
#
loop_
_entity_poly.entity_id
_entity_poly.type
_entity_poly.pdbx_seq_one_letter_code
_entity_poly.pdbx_strand_id
1 'polypeptide(L)'
;MDAPFAFTPEHLEQIEAEMRKICKEKLKLERFELPREEAVKFMEEKGEPFKVELIQDLPEDAHISFYKQGEFTDLCAGPHLDSTGRIKGNALKLTACNAAYWRGDSNRETLQRIYGIAFPKKDELDAYLAKIEEAKKRDHRKLGKELGLFMLRDEGPGFPFFLPKGMTLKNTLLDYWRQVHKKYGYVEISTPIMLNRSLWERSGHWDHYKNNMYTLSLIHI
;
A
#
# COMPACT_ATOMS: atom_id res chain seq x y z
N MET A 1 -8.57 10.17 4.16
CA MET A 1 -9.21 11.26 4.91
C MET A 1 -9.24 12.48 4.02
N ASP A 2 -10.40 13.10 3.92
CA ASP A 2 -10.55 14.41 3.29
C ASP A 2 -10.28 15.47 4.36
N ALA A 3 -9.27 16.30 4.14
CA ALA A 3 -8.89 17.37 5.06
C ALA A 3 -8.40 18.57 4.25
N PRO A 4 -8.76 19.81 4.64
CA PRO A 4 -8.39 21.03 3.92
C PRO A 4 -6.91 21.41 4.06
N PHE A 5 -6.13 20.61 4.79
CA PHE A 5 -4.70 20.81 5.04
C PHE A 5 -3.93 19.48 4.96
N ALA A 6 -2.63 19.55 4.72
CA ALA A 6 -1.77 18.39 4.77
C ALA A 6 -1.40 18.03 6.21
N PHE A 7 -1.50 16.75 6.58
CA PHE A 7 -1.07 16.28 7.89
C PHE A 7 0.45 16.34 8.02
N THR A 8 0.90 16.92 9.12
CA THR A 8 2.31 17.00 9.53
C THR A 8 2.65 15.91 10.56
N PRO A 9 3.94 15.65 10.84
CA PRO A 9 4.33 14.75 11.93
C PRO A 9 3.71 15.12 13.28
N GLU A 10 3.59 16.40 13.59
CA GLU A 10 2.97 16.89 14.84
C GLU A 10 1.49 16.53 14.92
N HIS A 11 0.77 16.60 13.79
CA HIS A 11 -0.62 16.15 13.73
C HIS A 11 -0.73 14.64 13.98
N LEU A 12 0.20 13.83 13.44
CA LEU A 12 0.22 12.39 13.70
C LEU A 12 0.45 12.09 15.18
N GLU A 13 1.30 12.85 15.87
CA GLU A 13 1.51 12.69 17.31
C GLU A 13 0.25 13.02 18.12
N GLN A 14 -0.48 14.08 17.75
CA GLN A 14 -1.75 14.44 18.38
C GLN A 14 -2.82 13.37 18.16
N ILE A 15 -2.96 12.88 16.93
CA ILE A 15 -3.89 11.79 16.58
C ILE A 15 -3.54 10.52 17.36
N GLU A 16 -2.26 10.15 17.42
CA GLU A 16 -1.81 8.97 18.17
C GLU A 16 -2.10 9.10 19.67
N ALA A 17 -1.93 10.30 20.23
CA ALA A 17 -2.26 10.57 21.64
C ALA A 17 -3.76 10.38 21.91
N GLU A 18 -4.63 10.85 21.00
CA GLU A 18 -6.08 10.68 21.09
C GLU A 18 -6.49 9.21 20.93
N MET A 19 -5.92 8.49 19.96
CA MET A 19 -6.14 7.05 19.79
C MET A 19 -5.79 6.27 21.07
N ARG A 20 -4.71 6.65 21.77
CA ARG A 20 -4.32 6.05 23.05
C ARG A 20 -5.34 6.29 24.16
N LYS A 21 -6.03 7.45 24.18
CA LYS A 21 -7.12 7.73 25.11
C LYS A 21 -8.32 6.84 24.80
N ILE A 22 -8.74 6.80 23.54
CA ILE A 22 -9.85 5.95 23.07
C ILE A 22 -9.62 4.47 23.43
N CYS A 23 -8.39 3.97 23.30
CA CYS A 23 -8.05 2.60 23.74
C CYS A 23 -8.27 2.40 25.25
N LYS A 24 -8.01 3.42 26.08
CA LYS A 24 -8.22 3.36 27.54
C LYS A 24 -9.70 3.41 27.93
N GLU A 25 -10.52 4.09 27.14
CA GLU A 25 -11.98 4.19 27.35
C GLU A 25 -12.71 2.88 27.15
N LYS A 26 -12.10 1.93 26.44
CA LYS A 26 -12.66 0.59 26.19
C LYS A 26 -14.04 0.63 25.54
N LEU A 27 -14.24 1.55 24.59
CA LEU A 27 -15.49 1.73 23.88
C LEU A 27 -15.87 0.45 23.16
N LYS A 28 -17.13 0.07 23.25
CA LYS A 28 -17.70 -1.07 22.51
C LYS A 28 -17.83 -0.68 21.03
N LEU A 29 -17.53 -1.62 20.14
CA LEU A 29 -17.81 -1.49 18.71
C LEU A 29 -19.09 -2.27 18.38
N GLU A 30 -20.11 -1.55 17.97
CA GLU A 30 -21.44 -2.12 17.70
C GLU A 30 -21.68 -2.13 16.18
N ARG A 31 -21.89 -3.32 15.62
CA ARG A 31 -22.24 -3.49 14.22
C ARG A 31 -23.76 -3.39 14.07
N PHE A 32 -24.20 -2.66 13.04
CA PHE A 32 -25.59 -2.63 12.59
C PHE A 32 -25.65 -2.52 11.08
N GLU A 33 -26.79 -2.78 10.49
CA GLU A 33 -27.03 -2.71 9.05
C GLU A 33 -28.17 -1.75 8.78
N LEU A 34 -28.09 -1.07 7.62
CA LEU A 34 -29.16 -0.22 7.11
C LEU A 34 -29.52 -0.63 5.68
N PRO A 35 -30.80 -0.50 5.28
CA PRO A 35 -31.20 -0.53 3.89
C PRO A 35 -30.44 0.55 3.09
N ARG A 36 -30.19 0.31 1.80
CA ARG A 36 -29.41 1.21 0.94
C ARG A 36 -29.85 2.67 0.99
N GLU A 37 -31.14 2.92 0.86
CA GLU A 37 -31.70 4.28 0.88
C GLU A 37 -31.43 5.00 2.21
N GLU A 38 -31.60 4.29 3.33
CA GLU A 38 -31.32 4.83 4.65
C GLU A 38 -29.81 5.03 4.87
N ALA A 39 -28.97 4.12 4.36
CA ALA A 39 -27.52 4.21 4.45
C ALA A 39 -26.98 5.41 3.67
N VAL A 40 -27.48 5.67 2.47
CA VAL A 40 -27.15 6.85 1.66
C VAL A 40 -27.53 8.12 2.41
N LYS A 41 -28.79 8.23 2.85
CA LYS A 41 -29.28 9.39 3.59
C LYS A 41 -28.48 9.65 4.86
N PHE A 42 -28.14 8.60 5.60
CA PHE A 42 -27.35 8.70 6.81
C PHE A 42 -25.92 9.25 6.55
N MET A 43 -25.29 8.88 5.43
CA MET A 43 -23.97 9.40 5.05
C MET A 43 -24.06 10.82 4.47
N GLU A 44 -25.13 11.17 3.75
CA GLU A 44 -25.40 12.53 3.28
C GLU A 44 -25.58 13.50 4.47
N GLU A 45 -26.37 13.12 5.49
CA GLU A 45 -26.55 13.90 6.70
C GLU A 45 -25.25 14.13 7.49
N LYS A 46 -24.30 13.20 7.37
CA LYS A 46 -22.96 13.31 7.95
C LYS A 46 -21.98 14.10 7.09
N GLY A 47 -22.33 14.48 5.87
CA GLY A 47 -21.44 15.19 4.95
C GLY A 47 -20.31 14.32 4.40
N GLU A 48 -20.53 13.01 4.20
CA GLU A 48 -19.53 12.04 3.76
C GLU A 48 -19.75 11.59 2.29
N PRO A 49 -19.47 12.45 1.29
CA PRO A 49 -19.79 12.20 -0.12
C PRO A 49 -19.07 10.96 -0.67
N PHE A 50 -17.84 10.71 -0.25
CA PHE A 50 -17.09 9.51 -0.68
C PHE A 50 -17.72 8.21 -0.17
N LYS A 51 -18.35 8.23 1.00
CA LYS A 51 -19.08 7.06 1.53
C LYS A 51 -20.38 6.84 0.80
N VAL A 52 -21.08 7.91 0.42
CA VAL A 52 -22.27 7.84 -0.44
C VAL A 52 -21.94 7.17 -1.77
N GLU A 53 -20.86 7.60 -2.45
CA GLU A 53 -20.39 7.00 -3.70
C GLU A 53 -20.05 5.49 -3.51
N LEU A 54 -19.39 5.14 -2.41
CA LEU A 54 -19.09 3.72 -2.11
C LEU A 54 -20.36 2.88 -1.95
N ILE A 55 -21.38 3.39 -1.27
CA ILE A 55 -22.64 2.68 -1.07
C ILE A 55 -23.37 2.49 -2.40
N GLN A 56 -23.37 3.51 -3.26
CA GLN A 56 -24.04 3.47 -4.57
C GLN A 56 -23.43 2.43 -5.51
N ASP A 57 -22.12 2.20 -5.40
CA ASP A 57 -21.40 1.24 -6.24
C ASP A 57 -21.46 -0.21 -5.74
N LEU A 58 -21.98 -0.46 -4.55
CA LEU A 58 -22.14 -1.83 -4.06
C LEU A 58 -23.20 -2.58 -4.89
N PRO A 59 -23.08 -3.89 -5.09
CA PRO A 59 -24.13 -4.72 -5.71
C PRO A 59 -25.49 -4.53 -5.02
N GLU A 60 -26.59 -4.71 -5.75
CA GLU A 60 -27.94 -4.48 -5.22
C GLU A 60 -28.27 -5.33 -4.00
N ASP A 61 -27.74 -6.55 -3.94
CA ASP A 61 -27.89 -7.52 -2.86
C ASP A 61 -26.89 -7.34 -1.72
N ALA A 62 -26.03 -6.33 -1.76
CA ALA A 62 -25.00 -6.13 -0.74
C ALA A 62 -25.60 -5.70 0.60
N HIS A 63 -25.14 -6.36 1.68
CA HIS A 63 -25.41 -5.94 3.05
C HIS A 63 -24.57 -4.71 3.41
N ILE A 64 -25.23 -3.59 3.70
CA ILE A 64 -24.55 -2.33 4.03
C ILE A 64 -24.45 -2.23 5.54
N SER A 65 -23.25 -2.41 6.06
CA SER A 65 -22.99 -2.43 7.50
C SER A 65 -22.19 -1.23 7.97
N PHE A 66 -22.48 -0.85 9.20
CA PHE A 66 -21.84 0.25 9.92
C PHE A 66 -21.28 -0.26 11.24
N TYR A 67 -20.27 0.44 11.74
CA TYR A 67 -19.76 0.23 13.08
C TYR A 67 -19.82 1.54 13.86
N LYS A 68 -20.41 1.44 15.06
CA LYS A 68 -20.52 2.55 16.02
C LYS A 68 -19.53 2.35 17.15
N GLN A 69 -18.78 3.40 17.46
CA GLN A 69 -17.83 3.48 18.55
C GLN A 69 -18.07 4.76 19.34
N GLY A 70 -18.80 4.68 20.45
CA GLY A 70 -19.27 5.86 21.16
C GLY A 70 -20.17 6.72 20.27
N GLU A 71 -19.79 7.97 20.03
CA GLU A 71 -20.51 8.89 19.12
C GLU A 71 -20.07 8.77 17.66
N PHE A 72 -18.92 8.14 17.39
CA PHE A 72 -18.41 7.95 16.04
C PHE A 72 -19.07 6.73 15.38
N THR A 73 -19.49 6.90 14.14
CA THR A 73 -20.06 5.83 13.33
C THR A 73 -19.54 5.94 11.90
N ASP A 74 -19.10 4.81 11.34
CA ASP A 74 -18.61 4.77 9.97
C ASP A 74 -19.09 3.53 9.21
N LEU A 75 -19.12 3.67 7.87
CA LEU A 75 -19.40 2.58 6.92
C LEU A 75 -18.23 1.60 6.92
N CYS A 76 -18.47 0.34 7.23
CA CYS A 76 -17.45 -0.69 7.19
C CYS A 76 -18.05 -2.09 7.10
N ALA A 77 -17.44 -2.94 6.26
CA ALA A 77 -17.84 -4.34 6.13
C ALA A 77 -17.37 -5.19 7.34
N GLY A 78 -16.33 -4.76 8.05
CA GLY A 78 -15.72 -5.52 9.15
C GLY A 78 -14.88 -6.71 8.67
N PRO A 79 -14.58 -7.68 9.55
CA PRO A 79 -14.90 -7.67 10.98
C PRO A 79 -14.06 -6.67 11.78
N HIS A 80 -14.59 -6.25 12.93
CA HIS A 80 -13.88 -5.42 13.90
C HIS A 80 -13.72 -6.15 15.24
N LEU A 81 -12.86 -5.59 16.09
CA LEU A 81 -12.79 -5.98 17.49
C LEU A 81 -14.10 -5.63 18.21
N ASP A 82 -14.39 -6.31 19.29
CA ASP A 82 -15.54 -6.05 20.14
C ASP A 82 -15.41 -4.76 20.96
N SER A 83 -14.17 -4.31 21.22
CA SER A 83 -13.88 -3.11 22.00
C SER A 83 -12.52 -2.52 21.65
N THR A 84 -12.40 -1.19 21.74
CA THR A 84 -11.13 -0.48 21.61
C THR A 84 -10.13 -0.87 22.71
N GLY A 85 -10.61 -1.38 23.83
CA GLY A 85 -9.76 -1.87 24.93
C GLY A 85 -8.95 -3.13 24.61
N ARG A 86 -9.22 -3.81 23.48
CA ARG A 86 -8.38 -4.90 22.98
C ARG A 86 -7.04 -4.42 22.44
N ILE A 87 -6.97 -3.16 22.01
CA ILE A 87 -5.75 -2.54 21.52
C ILE A 87 -5.00 -1.90 22.70
N LYS A 88 -3.75 -2.28 22.87
CA LYS A 88 -2.90 -1.65 23.90
C LYS A 88 -2.35 -0.33 23.34
N GLY A 89 -2.82 0.80 23.87
CA GLY A 89 -2.44 2.12 23.41
C GLY A 89 -0.93 2.42 23.48
N ASN A 90 -0.16 1.71 24.33
CA ASN A 90 1.29 1.81 24.38
C ASN A 90 2.01 0.94 23.34
N ALA A 91 1.28 0.06 22.64
CA ALA A 91 1.78 -0.80 21.56
C ALA A 91 1.20 -0.40 20.19
N LEU A 92 0.80 0.85 20.06
CA LEU A 92 0.27 1.48 18.86
C LEU A 92 1.21 2.60 18.40
N LYS A 93 1.46 2.72 17.09
CA LYS A 93 2.26 3.79 16.48
C LYS A 93 1.69 4.18 15.11
N LEU A 94 1.55 5.48 14.85
CA LEU A 94 1.35 6.00 13.51
C LEU A 94 2.70 6.16 12.81
N THR A 95 2.80 5.70 11.58
CA THR A 95 4.09 5.55 10.89
C THR A 95 4.28 6.52 9.73
N ALA A 96 3.21 6.88 9.04
CA ALA A 96 3.27 7.77 7.87
C ALA A 96 1.90 8.38 7.55
N CYS A 97 1.94 9.48 6.81
CA CYS A 97 0.79 10.01 6.09
C CYS A 97 1.22 10.29 4.64
N ASN A 98 0.46 9.77 3.68
CA ASN A 98 0.73 9.96 2.25
C ASN A 98 -0.53 10.43 1.53
N ALA A 99 -0.35 11.22 0.46
CA ALA A 99 -1.41 11.53 -0.48
C ALA A 99 -1.89 10.24 -1.19
N ALA A 100 -3.17 10.16 -1.45
CA ALA A 100 -3.78 9.05 -2.18
C ALA A 100 -4.93 9.59 -3.03
N TYR A 101 -4.88 9.38 -4.33
CA TYR A 101 -5.99 9.74 -5.21
C TYR A 101 -7.21 8.86 -4.91
N TRP A 102 -8.39 9.45 -4.94
CA TRP A 102 -9.63 8.69 -4.77
C TRP A 102 -9.73 7.63 -5.87
N ARG A 103 -9.91 6.38 -5.47
CA ARG A 103 -9.92 5.18 -6.35
C ARG A 103 -8.68 4.99 -7.23
N GLY A 104 -7.58 5.65 -6.89
CA GLY A 104 -6.34 5.57 -7.67
C GLY A 104 -6.35 6.40 -8.96
N ASP A 105 -7.39 7.18 -9.21
CA ASP A 105 -7.50 8.05 -10.37
C ASP A 105 -6.88 9.42 -10.08
N SER A 106 -5.81 9.76 -10.80
CA SER A 106 -5.08 11.02 -10.64
C SER A 106 -5.87 12.27 -11.05
N ASN A 107 -7.01 12.10 -11.74
CA ASN A 107 -7.91 13.20 -12.12
C ASN A 107 -8.96 13.48 -11.04
N ARG A 108 -9.03 12.65 -10.00
CA ARG A 108 -9.97 12.77 -8.89
C ARG A 108 -9.32 13.41 -7.67
N GLU A 109 -10.11 13.60 -6.65
CA GLU A 109 -9.72 14.26 -5.40
C GLU A 109 -8.53 13.53 -4.74
N THR A 110 -7.61 14.33 -4.22
CA THR A 110 -6.48 13.82 -3.46
C THR A 110 -6.85 13.76 -1.98
N LEU A 111 -6.98 12.55 -1.47
CA LEU A 111 -7.18 12.27 -0.05
C LEU A 111 -5.85 12.03 0.66
N GLN A 112 -5.87 12.00 1.98
CA GLN A 112 -4.72 11.67 2.79
C GLN A 112 -4.92 10.32 3.48
N ARG A 113 -3.91 9.47 3.42
CA ARG A 113 -3.91 8.14 4.03
C ARG A 113 -2.89 8.09 5.15
N ILE A 114 -3.40 7.92 6.37
CA ILE A 114 -2.57 7.73 7.56
C ILE A 114 -2.35 6.24 7.76
N TYR A 115 -1.10 5.86 7.98
CA TYR A 115 -0.68 4.49 8.26
C TYR A 115 -0.33 4.33 9.72
N GLY A 116 -0.72 3.22 10.30
CA GLY A 116 -0.42 2.87 11.67
C GLY A 116 -0.24 1.37 11.85
N ILE A 117 0.42 1.00 12.93
CA ILE A 117 0.65 -0.38 13.35
C ILE A 117 0.28 -0.54 14.82
N ALA A 118 -0.18 -1.73 15.18
CA ALA A 118 -0.44 -2.10 16.55
C ALA A 118 0.05 -3.53 16.81
N PHE A 119 0.57 -3.76 18.01
CA PHE A 119 1.07 -5.07 18.45
C PHE A 119 0.40 -5.49 19.75
N PRO A 120 0.37 -6.79 20.09
CA PRO A 120 -0.13 -7.28 21.37
C PRO A 120 0.67 -6.75 22.57
N LYS A 121 1.99 -6.49 22.38
CA LYS A 121 2.90 -6.01 23.42
C LYS A 121 3.75 -4.86 22.94
N LYS A 122 4.11 -3.98 23.89
CA LYS A 122 5.00 -2.85 23.61
C LYS A 122 6.37 -3.30 23.09
N ASP A 123 6.95 -4.33 23.69
CA ASP A 123 8.27 -4.83 23.30
C ASP A 123 8.30 -5.32 21.84
N GLU A 124 7.20 -5.89 21.35
CA GLU A 124 7.07 -6.30 19.95
C GLU A 124 7.02 -5.09 19.01
N LEU A 125 6.31 -4.01 19.41
CA LEU A 125 6.32 -2.75 18.67
C LEU A 125 7.73 -2.14 18.64
N ASP A 126 8.40 -2.07 19.79
CA ASP A 126 9.74 -1.48 19.91
C ASP A 126 10.75 -2.28 19.04
N ALA A 127 10.68 -3.61 19.06
CA ALA A 127 11.50 -4.46 18.20
C ALA A 127 11.22 -4.25 16.70
N TYR A 128 9.96 -4.09 16.33
CA TYR A 128 9.57 -3.80 14.94
C TYR A 128 10.08 -2.42 14.50
N LEU A 129 9.93 -1.39 15.31
CA LEU A 129 10.43 -0.04 15.01
C LEU A 129 11.96 -0.02 14.88
N ALA A 130 12.67 -0.72 15.76
CA ALA A 130 14.13 -0.89 15.65
C ALA A 130 14.54 -1.58 14.34
N LYS A 131 13.78 -2.60 13.92
CA LYS A 131 13.98 -3.27 12.63
C LYS A 131 13.76 -2.35 11.42
N ILE A 132 12.76 -1.49 11.49
CA ILE A 132 12.51 -0.49 10.43
C ILE A 132 13.64 0.53 10.36
N GLU A 133 14.11 1.04 11.50
CA GLU A 133 15.26 1.97 11.53
C GLU A 133 16.54 1.31 10.99
N GLU A 134 16.77 0.05 11.32
CA GLU A 134 17.90 -0.69 10.76
C GLU A 134 17.74 -0.92 9.25
N ALA A 135 16.53 -1.20 8.78
CA ALA A 135 16.24 -1.34 7.36
C ALA A 135 16.51 -0.04 6.57
N LYS A 136 16.18 1.14 7.14
CA LYS A 136 16.49 2.44 6.52
C LYS A 136 18.00 2.65 6.32
N LYS A 137 18.83 2.20 7.26
CA LYS A 137 20.30 2.27 7.13
C LYS A 137 20.82 1.41 5.99
N ARG A 138 20.09 0.32 5.65
CA ARG A 138 20.43 -0.63 4.60
C ARG A 138 19.72 -0.36 3.28
N ASP A 139 19.13 0.82 3.09
CA ASP A 139 18.50 1.18 1.81
C ASP A 139 19.49 1.03 0.67
N HIS A 140 19.17 0.15 -0.28
CA HIS A 140 20.04 -0.19 -1.41
C HIS A 140 20.34 1.01 -2.29
N ARG A 141 19.45 2.00 -2.37
CA ARG A 141 19.65 3.24 -3.14
C ARG A 141 20.74 4.11 -2.51
N LYS A 142 20.72 4.19 -1.17
CA LYS A 142 21.77 4.90 -0.41
C LYS A 142 23.09 4.16 -0.50
N LEU A 143 23.11 2.89 -0.09
CA LEU A 143 24.32 2.08 -0.09
C LEU A 143 24.92 1.89 -1.48
N GLY A 144 24.08 1.69 -2.51
CA GLY A 144 24.53 1.54 -3.88
C GLY A 144 25.26 2.78 -4.41
N LYS A 145 24.76 3.97 -4.05
CA LYS A 145 25.41 5.25 -4.39
C LYS A 145 26.71 5.43 -3.59
N GLU A 146 26.69 5.24 -2.28
CA GLU A 146 27.85 5.40 -1.39
C GLU A 146 29.01 4.44 -1.76
N LEU A 147 28.68 3.20 -2.09
CA LEU A 147 29.64 2.17 -2.47
C LEU A 147 30.07 2.26 -3.95
N GLY A 148 29.45 3.13 -4.76
CA GLY A 148 29.73 3.26 -6.19
C GLY A 148 29.33 1.99 -6.97
N LEU A 149 28.16 1.39 -6.66
CA LEU A 149 27.69 0.20 -7.34
C LEU A 149 26.92 0.53 -8.63
N PHE A 150 26.17 1.62 -8.62
CA PHE A 150 25.40 2.10 -9.77
C PHE A 150 25.17 3.60 -9.69
N MET A 151 24.75 4.18 -10.79
CA MET A 151 24.27 5.56 -10.89
C MET A 151 22.96 5.61 -11.68
N LEU A 152 22.19 6.66 -11.48
CA LEU A 152 21.04 7.02 -12.31
C LEU A 152 21.42 8.18 -13.20
N ARG A 153 20.91 8.21 -14.42
CA ARG A 153 21.14 9.26 -15.42
C ARG A 153 19.83 9.67 -16.09
N ASP A 154 19.81 10.88 -16.59
CA ASP A 154 18.64 11.45 -17.28
C ASP A 154 18.30 10.73 -18.59
N GLU A 155 19.33 10.10 -19.22
CA GLU A 155 19.14 9.30 -20.44
C GLU A 155 18.37 7.99 -20.22
N GLY A 156 18.22 7.56 -18.96
CA GLY A 156 17.49 6.35 -18.60
C GLY A 156 16.78 6.50 -17.27
N PRO A 157 15.72 7.33 -17.17
CA PRO A 157 15.03 7.55 -15.90
C PRO A 157 14.45 6.25 -15.35
N GLY A 158 14.80 5.94 -14.10
CA GLY A 158 14.37 4.70 -13.43
C GLY A 158 15.24 3.47 -13.73
N PHE A 159 16.20 3.54 -14.68
CA PHE A 159 17.10 2.43 -15.00
C PHE A 159 18.49 2.68 -14.42
N PRO A 160 19.03 1.76 -13.59
CA PRO A 160 20.37 1.93 -13.03
C PRO A 160 21.46 1.57 -14.04
N PHE A 161 22.47 2.43 -14.14
CA PHE A 161 23.71 2.15 -14.86
C PHE A 161 24.71 1.53 -13.88
N PHE A 162 24.97 0.24 -14.02
CA PHE A 162 25.90 -0.47 -13.13
C PHE A 162 27.35 -0.07 -13.40
N LEU A 163 28.04 0.31 -12.34
CA LEU A 163 29.47 0.60 -12.32
C LEU A 163 30.29 -0.69 -12.12
N PRO A 164 31.61 -0.69 -12.30
CA PRO A 164 32.42 -1.91 -12.22
C PRO A 164 32.20 -2.73 -10.95
N LYS A 165 32.16 -2.10 -9.78
CA LYS A 165 31.89 -2.80 -8.52
C LYS A 165 30.48 -3.41 -8.49
N GLY A 166 29.49 -2.69 -9.02
CA GLY A 166 28.11 -3.19 -9.13
C GLY A 166 28.00 -4.38 -10.06
N MET A 167 28.72 -4.35 -11.20
CA MET A 167 28.77 -5.49 -12.12
C MET A 167 29.44 -6.71 -11.49
N THR A 168 30.52 -6.51 -10.71
CA THR A 168 31.14 -7.61 -9.96
C THR A 168 30.12 -8.26 -9.01
N LEU A 169 29.42 -7.47 -8.21
CA LEU A 169 28.38 -7.96 -7.30
C LEU A 169 27.25 -8.69 -8.05
N LYS A 170 26.74 -8.08 -9.12
CA LYS A 170 25.68 -8.67 -9.95
C LYS A 170 26.11 -10.03 -10.54
N ASN A 171 27.30 -10.11 -11.12
CA ASN A 171 27.80 -11.34 -11.72
C ASN A 171 28.02 -12.43 -10.67
N THR A 172 28.57 -12.08 -9.51
CA THR A 172 28.74 -13.03 -8.39
C THR A 172 27.40 -13.65 -7.97
N LEU A 173 26.34 -12.85 -7.84
CA LEU A 173 25.00 -13.34 -7.53
C LEU A 173 24.42 -14.21 -8.64
N LEU A 174 24.58 -13.82 -9.91
CA LEU A 174 24.14 -14.59 -11.06
C LEU A 174 24.86 -15.94 -11.17
N ASP A 175 26.16 -15.96 -10.94
CA ASP A 175 26.96 -17.20 -10.98
C ASP A 175 26.55 -18.16 -9.85
N TYR A 176 26.32 -17.64 -8.65
CA TYR A 176 25.77 -18.45 -7.56
C TYR A 176 24.37 -19.01 -7.93
N TRP A 177 23.50 -18.17 -8.47
CA TRP A 177 22.15 -18.58 -8.92
C TRP A 177 22.23 -19.68 -9.97
N ARG A 178 23.10 -19.55 -11.00
CA ARG A 178 23.32 -20.55 -12.03
C ARG A 178 23.82 -21.88 -11.44
N GLN A 179 24.76 -21.83 -10.52
CA GLN A 179 25.29 -23.03 -9.85
C GLN A 179 24.19 -23.78 -9.08
N VAL A 180 23.36 -23.06 -8.31
CA VAL A 180 22.24 -23.65 -7.57
C VAL A 180 21.23 -24.28 -8.54
N HIS A 181 20.83 -23.58 -9.59
CA HIS A 181 19.85 -24.08 -10.56
C HIS A 181 20.36 -25.32 -11.31
N LYS A 182 21.61 -25.30 -11.73
CA LYS A 182 22.25 -26.46 -12.37
C LYS A 182 22.24 -27.69 -11.46
N LYS A 183 22.47 -27.50 -10.15
CA LYS A 183 22.43 -28.59 -9.16
C LYS A 183 21.05 -29.26 -9.09
N TYR A 184 19.99 -28.51 -9.30
CA TYR A 184 18.60 -29.00 -9.28
C TYR A 184 18.05 -29.38 -10.66
N GLY A 185 18.89 -29.45 -11.68
CA GLY A 185 18.52 -29.92 -13.03
C GLY A 185 17.80 -28.86 -13.90
N TYR A 186 17.81 -27.61 -13.51
CA TYR A 186 17.28 -26.53 -14.36
C TYR A 186 18.25 -26.20 -15.49
N VAL A 187 17.71 -25.87 -16.65
CA VAL A 187 18.44 -25.41 -17.81
C VAL A 187 18.17 -23.94 -18.08
N GLU A 188 19.22 -23.20 -18.44
CA GLU A 188 19.11 -21.79 -18.78
C GLU A 188 18.62 -21.65 -20.24
N ILE A 189 17.62 -20.81 -20.46
CA ILE A 189 17.13 -20.44 -21.78
C ILE A 189 17.19 -18.92 -21.95
N SER A 190 17.27 -18.46 -23.17
CA SER A 190 17.15 -17.04 -23.53
C SER A 190 15.98 -16.87 -24.49
N THR A 191 15.04 -16.02 -24.10
CA THR A 191 13.89 -15.68 -24.94
C THR A 191 14.02 -14.24 -25.47
N PRO A 192 13.38 -13.89 -26.61
CA PRO A 192 13.34 -12.52 -27.09
C PRO A 192 12.70 -11.58 -26.06
N ILE A 193 13.23 -10.35 -25.97
CA ILE A 193 12.66 -9.31 -25.09
C ILE A 193 11.32 -8.80 -25.64
N MET A 194 11.19 -8.73 -26.96
CA MET A 194 9.96 -8.35 -27.65
C MET A 194 9.29 -9.58 -28.25
N LEU A 195 8.00 -9.72 -27.96
CA LEU A 195 7.20 -10.85 -28.38
C LEU A 195 5.91 -10.35 -29.04
N ASN A 196 5.29 -11.20 -29.85
CA ASN A 196 4.04 -10.91 -30.52
C ASN A 196 2.88 -10.81 -29.51
N ARG A 197 1.94 -9.92 -29.76
CA ARG A 197 0.72 -9.70 -28.97
C ARG A 197 -0.04 -10.98 -28.65
N SER A 198 -0.06 -11.96 -29.56
CA SER A 198 -0.78 -13.22 -29.36
C SER A 198 -0.39 -13.99 -28.10
N LEU A 199 0.87 -13.84 -27.63
CA LEU A 199 1.30 -14.45 -26.36
C LEU A 199 0.59 -13.84 -25.16
N TRP A 200 0.42 -12.52 -25.19
CA TRP A 200 -0.26 -11.77 -24.12
C TRP A 200 -1.77 -12.03 -24.11
N GLU A 201 -2.38 -12.26 -25.27
CA GLU A 201 -3.78 -12.68 -25.38
C GLU A 201 -3.98 -14.08 -24.80
N ARG A 202 -3.12 -15.03 -25.15
CA ARG A 202 -3.19 -16.41 -24.64
C ARG A 202 -3.00 -16.50 -23.12
N SER A 203 -2.22 -15.63 -22.54
CA SER A 203 -1.97 -15.58 -21.09
C SER A 203 -2.98 -14.71 -20.33
N GLY A 204 -3.93 -14.04 -21.01
CA GLY A 204 -4.89 -13.11 -20.41
C GLY A 204 -4.32 -11.76 -19.98
N HIS A 205 -3.01 -11.54 -20.14
CA HIS A 205 -2.40 -10.26 -19.73
C HIS A 205 -2.86 -9.09 -20.60
N TRP A 206 -3.20 -9.35 -21.86
CA TRP A 206 -3.69 -8.29 -22.74
C TRP A 206 -4.97 -7.64 -22.23
N ASP A 207 -5.91 -8.40 -21.72
CA ASP A 207 -7.21 -7.90 -21.27
C ASP A 207 -7.07 -7.09 -19.96
N HIS A 208 -6.15 -7.48 -19.10
CA HIS A 208 -5.99 -6.87 -17.77
C HIS A 208 -4.93 -5.77 -17.73
N TYR A 209 -3.90 -5.81 -18.56
CA TYR A 209 -2.71 -4.96 -18.42
C TYR A 209 -2.31 -4.17 -19.66
N LYS A 210 -3.08 -4.22 -20.77
CA LYS A 210 -2.73 -3.54 -22.04
C LYS A 210 -2.37 -2.05 -21.87
N ASN A 211 -3.05 -1.37 -20.95
CA ASN A 211 -2.83 0.06 -20.67
C ASN A 211 -1.49 0.35 -19.95
N ASN A 212 -0.87 -0.70 -19.39
CA ASN A 212 0.42 -0.63 -18.70
C ASN A 212 1.56 -1.26 -19.51
N MET A 213 1.31 -1.59 -20.78
CA MET A 213 2.29 -2.20 -21.68
C MET A 213 2.78 -1.21 -22.73
N TYR A 214 4.05 -1.29 -23.05
CA TYR A 214 4.61 -0.60 -24.22
C TYR A 214 4.43 -1.47 -25.45
N THR A 215 3.84 -0.92 -26.51
CA THR A 215 3.68 -1.58 -27.79
C THR A 215 4.47 -0.85 -28.88
N LEU A 216 5.12 -1.61 -29.74
CA LEU A 216 5.81 -1.09 -30.93
C LEU A 216 5.07 -1.54 -32.17
N SER A 217 4.87 -0.62 -33.10
CA SER A 217 4.39 -0.94 -34.45
C SER A 217 5.57 -0.94 -35.42
N LEU A 218 5.71 -2.02 -36.20
CA LEU A 218 6.76 -2.18 -37.19
C LEU A 218 6.22 -1.94 -38.62
N ILE A 219 5.20 -1.09 -38.78
CA ILE A 219 4.50 -0.90 -40.04
C ILE A 219 5.37 -0.21 -41.13
N HIS A 220 6.51 0.36 -40.77
CA HIS A 220 7.37 1.13 -41.68
C HIS A 220 8.85 0.77 -41.53
N ILE A 221 9.19 -0.50 -41.59
CA ILE A 221 10.57 -0.95 -41.90
C ILE A 221 10.56 -1.50 -43.32
#